data_07e0046a3d9ce8eed2d0d5b1aef0f13a
#
_entry.id   07e0046a3d9ce8eed2d0d5b1aef0f13a
#
_cell.length_a   1.000
_cell.length_b   1.000
_cell.length_c   1.000
_cell.angle_alpha   90.00
_cell.angle_beta   90.00
_cell.angle_gamma   90.00
#
_symmetry.space_group_name_H-M   'P 1'
#
loop_
_entity.id
_entity.type
_entity.pdbx_description
1 polymer ?
#
loop_
_entity_poly.entity_id
_entity_poly.type
_entity_poly.pdbx_seq_one_letter_code
_entity_poly.pdbx_strand_id
1 'polypeptide(L)'
;TNSFEQLCINYTNEKLQQFFNHHMFMLEQQEYAREMIQWDYMNFGLDLQPTIHLIESTSPIGILAALDEECIMPRASDDTFTEKLTSTWSPPKSGPDAASSKFLPSRQVRRFIVRHYAANVEYSTDNWLDKNRDPLNDHVERVLATTAQPYNYSLFAGLAEESSGGAPKSRRGTFRTVGQRHKEQLVSLMAQLDSTQPHFVR
;
A
#
# COMPACT_ATOMS: atom_id res chain seq x y z
N THR A 1 18.90 3.06 5.53
CA THR A 1 17.68 3.59 6.19
C THR A 1 16.51 3.29 5.30
N ASN A 2 15.44 2.67 5.83
CA ASN A 2 14.25 2.36 5.05
C ASN A 2 13.41 3.63 4.88
N SER A 3 13.06 3.96 3.64
CA SER A 3 12.33 5.16 3.25
C SER A 3 10.92 4.84 2.78
N PHE A 4 10.22 5.82 2.22
CA PHE A 4 8.87 5.69 1.65
C PHE A 4 8.80 4.59 0.58
N GLU A 5 9.77 4.53 -0.31
CA GLU A 5 9.84 3.52 -1.37
C GLU A 5 9.92 2.11 -0.79
N GLN A 6 10.69 1.94 0.29
CA GLN A 6 10.77 0.64 0.96
C GLN A 6 9.46 0.23 1.61
N LEU A 7 8.67 1.19 2.14
CA LEU A 7 7.32 0.89 2.62
C LEU A 7 6.42 0.39 1.48
N CYS A 8 6.45 1.05 0.33
CA CYS A 8 5.68 0.63 -0.85
C CYS A 8 6.06 -0.79 -1.31
N ILE A 9 7.36 -1.10 -1.35
CA ILE A 9 7.86 -2.44 -1.69
C ILE A 9 7.37 -3.47 -0.67
N ASN A 10 7.53 -3.21 0.62
CA ASN A 10 7.14 -4.13 1.68
C ASN A 10 5.63 -4.32 1.74
N TYR A 11 4.85 -3.27 1.48
CA TYR A 11 3.39 -3.35 1.37
C TYR A 11 2.95 -4.24 0.20
N THR A 12 3.59 -4.10 -0.97
CA THR A 12 3.36 -5.00 -2.11
C THR A 12 3.66 -6.46 -1.74
N ASN A 13 4.79 -6.68 -1.07
CA ASN A 13 5.18 -8.03 -0.61
C ASN A 13 4.18 -8.62 0.39
N GLU A 14 3.62 -7.81 1.31
CA GLU A 14 2.55 -8.25 2.23
C GLU A 14 1.30 -8.71 1.46
N LYS A 15 0.87 -7.94 0.46
CA LYS A 15 -0.28 -8.29 -0.39
C LYS A 15 -0.04 -9.58 -1.18
N LEU A 16 1.12 -9.69 -1.82
CA LEU A 16 1.48 -10.89 -2.58
C LEU A 16 1.63 -12.12 -1.68
N GLN A 17 2.20 -11.97 -0.49
CA GLN A 17 2.32 -13.07 0.47
C GLN A 17 0.94 -13.49 1.00
N GLN A 18 0.04 -12.54 1.26
CA GLN A 18 -1.34 -12.85 1.64
C GLN A 18 -2.08 -13.62 0.54
N PHE A 19 -1.91 -13.22 -0.71
CA PHE A 19 -2.44 -13.93 -1.87
C PHE A 19 -1.89 -15.37 -1.95
N PHE A 20 -0.57 -15.54 -1.81
CA PHE A 20 0.07 -16.84 -1.77
C PHE A 20 -0.50 -17.73 -0.63
N ASN A 21 -0.59 -17.17 0.58
CA ASN A 21 -1.12 -17.89 1.74
C ASN A 21 -2.56 -18.35 1.51
N HIS A 22 -3.39 -17.47 0.90
CA HIS A 22 -4.77 -17.83 0.57
C HIS A 22 -4.84 -18.99 -0.41
N HIS A 23 -4.08 -18.95 -1.50
CA HIS A 23 -4.09 -20.01 -2.52
C HIS A 23 -3.51 -21.32 -2.00
N MET A 24 -2.37 -21.28 -1.31
CA MET A 24 -1.67 -22.50 -0.90
C MET A 24 -2.28 -23.19 0.32
N PHE A 25 -2.94 -22.43 1.21
CA PHE A 25 -3.40 -23.00 2.47
C PHE A 25 -4.92 -22.99 2.62
N MET A 26 -5.60 -21.96 2.16
CA MET A 26 -7.03 -21.86 2.34
C MET A 26 -7.82 -22.58 1.25
N LEU A 27 -7.49 -22.35 -0.01
CA LEU A 27 -8.18 -23.00 -1.13
C LEU A 27 -7.92 -24.51 -1.16
N GLU A 28 -6.70 -24.93 -0.87
CA GLU A 28 -6.35 -26.35 -0.78
C GLU A 28 -7.20 -27.09 0.25
N GLN A 29 -7.35 -26.53 1.45
CA GLN A 29 -8.19 -27.14 2.48
C GLN A 29 -9.69 -27.13 2.13
N GLN A 30 -10.15 -26.11 1.39
CA GLN A 30 -11.51 -26.08 0.87
C GLN A 30 -11.75 -27.18 -0.19
N GLU A 31 -10.75 -27.46 -1.01
CA GLU A 31 -10.79 -28.56 -1.98
C GLU A 31 -10.90 -29.91 -1.28
N TYR A 32 -10.09 -30.14 -0.23
CA TYR A 32 -10.18 -31.36 0.58
C TYR A 32 -11.58 -31.53 1.18
N ALA A 33 -12.18 -30.48 1.68
CA ALA A 33 -13.56 -30.52 2.20
C ALA A 33 -14.57 -30.86 1.10
N ARG A 34 -14.39 -30.32 -0.12
CA ARG A 34 -15.25 -30.59 -1.27
C ARG A 34 -15.16 -32.04 -1.74
N GLU A 35 -13.98 -32.58 -1.72
CA GLU A 35 -13.70 -33.99 -2.11
C GLU A 35 -13.99 -34.98 -0.99
N MET A 36 -14.56 -34.56 0.14
CA MET A 36 -14.88 -35.37 1.32
C MET A 36 -13.66 -36.10 1.91
N ILE A 37 -12.47 -35.50 1.74
CA ILE A 37 -11.24 -36.01 2.37
C ILE A 37 -11.32 -35.64 3.86
N GLN A 38 -11.11 -36.64 4.73
CA GLN A 38 -11.02 -36.37 6.17
C GLN A 38 -9.78 -35.53 6.46
N TRP A 39 -9.99 -34.28 6.80
CA TRP A 39 -8.95 -33.31 7.08
C TRP A 39 -9.34 -32.42 8.25
N ASP A 40 -8.47 -32.33 9.26
CA ASP A 40 -8.65 -31.34 10.33
C ASP A 40 -8.18 -29.97 9.85
N TYR A 41 -9.12 -29.01 9.79
CA TYR A 41 -8.81 -27.68 9.34
C TYR A 41 -7.72 -27.01 10.18
N MET A 42 -6.59 -26.71 9.58
CA MET A 42 -5.46 -26.06 10.24
C MET A 42 -5.47 -24.56 9.97
N ASN A 43 -5.51 -23.78 11.05
CA ASN A 43 -5.23 -22.35 10.98
C ASN A 43 -3.71 -22.14 11.13
N PHE A 44 -3.04 -21.80 10.03
CA PHE A 44 -1.59 -21.60 10.02
C PHE A 44 -1.16 -20.28 10.66
N GLY A 45 -2.08 -19.46 11.18
CA GLY A 45 -1.76 -18.15 11.78
C GLY A 45 -1.10 -17.15 10.84
N LEU A 46 -1.27 -17.35 9.53
CA LEU A 46 -0.60 -16.59 8.48
C LEU A 46 -1.44 -15.40 7.99
N ASP A 47 -2.29 -14.85 8.85
CA ASP A 47 -3.09 -13.67 8.49
C ASP A 47 -2.22 -12.40 8.52
N LEU A 48 -2.03 -11.81 7.35
CA LEU A 48 -1.28 -10.57 7.15
C LEU A 48 -2.20 -9.34 7.11
N GLN A 49 -3.52 -9.52 7.20
CA GLN A 49 -4.50 -8.44 7.15
C GLN A 49 -4.23 -7.33 8.17
N PRO A 50 -3.82 -7.60 9.42
CA PRO A 50 -3.54 -6.52 10.37
C PRO A 50 -2.41 -5.59 9.92
N THR A 51 -1.36 -6.10 9.26
CA THR A 51 -0.26 -5.27 8.71
C THR A 51 -0.72 -4.52 7.46
N ILE A 52 -1.45 -5.20 6.57
CA ILE A 52 -2.03 -4.60 5.38
C ILE A 52 -2.99 -3.48 5.77
N HIS A 53 -3.88 -3.72 6.74
CA HIS A 53 -4.82 -2.74 7.26
C HIS A 53 -4.12 -1.51 7.87
N LEU A 54 -3.05 -1.70 8.65
CA LEU A 54 -2.23 -0.60 9.18
C LEU A 54 -1.72 0.32 8.05
N ILE A 55 -1.38 -0.24 6.88
CA ILE A 55 -0.79 0.54 5.80
C ILE A 55 -1.87 1.21 4.93
N GLU A 56 -2.96 0.50 4.58
CA GLU A 56 -3.91 0.95 3.54
C GLU A 56 -5.26 1.46 4.04
N SER A 57 -5.60 1.25 5.32
CA SER A 57 -6.93 1.55 5.85
C SER A 57 -7.29 3.03 5.76
N THR A 58 -8.58 3.29 5.63
CA THR A 58 -9.16 4.63 5.73
C THR A 58 -9.79 4.91 7.09
N SER A 59 -10.14 3.86 7.85
CA SER A 59 -10.73 3.96 9.20
C SER A 59 -10.38 2.73 10.05
N PRO A 60 -9.58 2.85 11.10
CA PRO A 60 -8.77 4.02 11.44
C PRO A 60 -7.77 4.35 10.33
N ILE A 61 -7.36 5.62 10.24
CA ILE A 61 -6.52 6.10 9.14
C ILE A 61 -5.16 5.40 9.13
N GLY A 62 -4.84 4.67 8.04
CA GLY A 62 -3.59 3.96 7.85
C GLY A 62 -2.44 4.86 7.39
N ILE A 63 -1.25 4.29 7.26
CA ILE A 63 -0.02 5.02 6.98
C ILE A 63 -0.12 5.81 5.67
N LEU A 64 -0.55 5.17 4.57
CA LEU A 64 -0.63 5.83 3.26
C LEU A 64 -1.73 6.90 3.23
N ALA A 65 -2.89 6.64 3.83
CA ALA A 65 -3.98 7.61 3.88
C ALA A 65 -3.64 8.83 4.78
N ALA A 66 -2.92 8.61 5.89
CA ALA A 66 -2.43 9.68 6.74
C ALA A 66 -1.38 10.54 6.01
N LEU A 67 -0.49 9.91 5.22
CA LEU A 67 0.48 10.62 4.41
C LEU A 67 -0.20 11.48 3.32
N ASP A 68 -1.23 10.94 2.67
CA ASP A 68 -2.00 11.67 1.66
C ASP A 68 -2.71 12.88 2.25
N GLU A 69 -3.29 12.73 3.43
CA GLU A 69 -3.94 13.83 4.14
C GLU A 69 -2.94 14.93 4.52
N GLU A 70 -1.78 14.57 5.06
CA GLU A 70 -0.71 15.51 5.38
C GLU A 70 -0.14 16.22 4.14
N CYS A 71 -0.14 15.58 2.97
CA CYS A 71 0.27 16.23 1.72
C CYS A 71 -0.61 17.42 1.32
N ILE A 72 -1.86 17.44 1.74
CA ILE A 72 -2.86 18.49 1.40
C ILE A 72 -2.94 19.54 2.51
N MET A 73 -2.62 19.16 3.76
CA MET A 73 -2.77 20.04 4.92
C MET A 73 -1.76 21.20 4.89
N PRO A 74 -2.21 22.45 5.14
CA PRO A 74 -1.30 23.57 5.24
C PRO A 74 -0.40 23.43 6.49
N ARG A 75 0.89 23.71 6.33
CA ARG A 75 1.94 23.61 7.36
C ARG A 75 2.23 22.18 7.85
N ALA A 76 1.79 21.15 7.12
CA ALA A 76 2.18 19.79 7.42
C ALA A 76 3.68 19.56 7.17
N SER A 77 4.26 18.67 7.95
CA SER A 77 5.67 18.29 7.92
C SER A 77 5.80 16.78 8.19
N ASP A 78 6.98 16.24 7.95
CA ASP A 78 7.28 14.85 8.31
C ASP A 78 7.16 14.60 9.84
N ASP A 79 7.33 15.65 10.65
CA ASP A 79 7.15 15.57 12.11
C ASP A 79 5.66 15.40 12.45
N THR A 80 4.78 16.27 11.90
CA THR A 80 3.33 16.19 12.13
C THR A 80 2.75 14.88 11.65
N PHE A 81 3.23 14.36 10.52
CA PHE A 81 2.88 13.04 10.01
C PHE A 81 3.26 11.93 11.00
N THR A 82 4.49 11.93 11.51
CA THR A 82 4.97 10.91 12.45
C THR A 82 4.22 10.97 13.78
N GLU A 83 3.93 12.16 14.28
CA GLU A 83 3.12 12.36 15.50
C GLU A 83 1.69 11.83 15.31
N LYS A 84 1.07 12.12 14.16
CA LYS A 84 -0.27 11.62 13.82
C LYS A 84 -0.32 10.09 13.79
N LEU A 85 0.65 9.44 13.14
CA LEU A 85 0.74 7.97 13.14
C LEU A 85 0.91 7.43 14.55
N THR A 86 1.80 8.04 15.33
CA THR A 86 2.08 7.62 16.69
C THR A 86 0.85 7.76 17.58
N SER A 87 0.11 8.87 17.46
CA SER A 87 -1.12 9.08 18.24
C SER A 87 -2.23 8.10 17.87
N THR A 88 -2.33 7.72 16.60
CA THR A 88 -3.39 6.84 16.10
C THR A 88 -3.12 5.35 16.40
N TRP A 89 -1.87 4.92 16.24
CA TRP A 89 -1.52 3.50 16.20
C TRP A 89 -0.64 3.03 17.37
N SER A 90 -0.24 3.91 18.29
CA SER A 90 0.56 3.45 19.44
C SER A 90 -0.22 2.44 20.27
N PRO A 91 0.38 1.28 20.54
CA PRO A 91 -0.25 0.29 21.38
C PRO A 91 -0.43 0.79 22.81
N PRO A 92 -1.40 0.29 23.57
CA PRO A 92 -1.49 0.53 25.00
C PRO A 92 -0.20 0.08 25.69
N LYS A 93 0.18 0.74 26.78
CA LYS A 93 1.45 0.49 27.48
C LYS A 93 1.57 -0.94 28.04
N SER A 94 0.45 -1.64 28.22
CA SER A 94 0.41 -3.02 28.75
C SER A 94 -0.86 -3.73 28.29
N GLY A 95 -0.78 -5.06 28.16
CA GLY A 95 -1.91 -5.91 27.77
C GLY A 95 -1.62 -6.74 26.51
N PRO A 96 -2.55 -7.66 26.14
CA PRO A 96 -2.39 -8.52 24.96
C PRO A 96 -2.30 -7.71 23.66
N ASP A 97 -2.99 -6.57 23.59
CA ASP A 97 -2.98 -5.71 22.39
C ASP A 97 -1.62 -5.06 22.16
N ALA A 98 -0.83 -4.82 23.20
CA ALA A 98 0.54 -4.30 23.06
C ALA A 98 1.47 -5.30 22.35
N ALA A 99 1.29 -6.60 22.61
CA ALA A 99 2.08 -7.66 22.00
C ALA A 99 1.68 -7.92 20.52
N SER A 100 0.39 -7.78 20.18
CA SER A 100 -0.17 -8.04 18.86
C SER A 100 -0.08 -6.83 17.90
N SER A 101 0.19 -5.62 18.43
CA SER A 101 0.26 -4.40 17.62
C SER A 101 1.29 -4.54 16.49
N LYS A 102 0.86 -4.16 15.28
CA LYS A 102 1.72 -4.13 14.08
C LYS A 102 2.52 -2.84 13.96
N PHE A 103 2.11 -1.79 14.65
CA PHE A 103 2.82 -0.52 14.75
C PHE A 103 3.54 -0.39 16.07
N LEU A 104 4.80 0.04 16.05
CA LEU A 104 5.57 0.37 17.24
C LEU A 104 6.20 1.75 17.07
N PRO A 105 6.05 2.65 18.06
CA PRO A 105 6.75 3.92 18.05
C PRO A 105 8.25 3.70 18.18
N SER A 106 9.05 4.45 17.42
CA SER A 106 10.51 4.47 17.61
C SER A 106 10.89 5.46 18.71
N ARG A 107 12.06 5.24 19.32
CA ARG A 107 12.68 6.21 20.25
C ARG A 107 13.35 7.38 19.52
N GLN A 108 13.58 7.23 18.23
CA GLN A 108 14.19 8.25 17.39
C GLN A 108 13.10 9.11 16.74
N VAL A 109 13.40 10.40 16.61
CA VAL A 109 12.51 11.36 15.95
C VAL A 109 12.33 10.98 14.48
N ARG A 110 11.15 11.19 13.94
CA ARG A 110 10.80 10.90 12.54
C ARG A 110 10.99 9.42 12.17
N ARG A 111 10.72 8.52 13.11
CA ARG A 111 10.80 7.07 12.85
C ARG A 111 9.66 6.33 13.50
N PHE A 112 9.28 5.23 12.86
CA PHE A 112 8.35 4.25 13.39
C PHE A 112 8.75 2.85 12.91
N ILE A 113 8.21 1.83 13.56
CA ILE A 113 8.50 0.44 13.23
C ILE A 113 7.19 -0.25 12.84
N VAL A 114 7.23 -1.00 11.74
CA VAL A 114 6.14 -1.90 11.32
C VAL A 114 6.60 -3.35 11.47
N ARG A 115 5.74 -4.18 12.06
CA ARG A 115 5.95 -5.64 12.14
C ARG A 115 5.41 -6.29 10.88
N HIS A 116 6.28 -6.44 9.90
CA HIS A 116 6.01 -7.20 8.69
C HIS A 116 6.08 -8.71 8.92
N TYR A 117 5.56 -9.50 7.96
CA TYR A 117 5.62 -10.96 8.07
C TYR A 117 7.06 -11.49 8.13
N ALA A 118 7.98 -10.86 7.44
CA ALA A 118 9.37 -11.30 7.37
C ALA A 118 10.21 -10.81 8.57
N ALA A 119 10.00 -9.57 9.02
CA ALA A 119 10.75 -8.96 10.13
C ALA A 119 10.12 -7.64 10.59
N ASN A 120 10.59 -7.14 11.74
CA ASN A 120 10.31 -5.76 12.14
C ASN A 120 11.20 -4.81 11.32
N VAL A 121 10.57 -3.82 10.69
CA VAL A 121 11.27 -2.84 9.85
C VAL A 121 11.06 -1.45 10.42
N GLU A 122 12.16 -0.76 10.71
CA GLU A 122 12.15 0.64 11.11
C GLU A 122 12.23 1.54 9.88
N TYR A 123 11.30 2.49 9.79
CA TYR A 123 11.20 3.47 8.69
C TYR A 123 11.57 4.85 9.20
N SER A 124 12.34 5.61 8.38
CA SER A 124 12.54 7.04 8.53
C SER A 124 11.54 7.78 7.65
N THR A 125 10.82 8.74 8.25
CA THR A 125 9.83 9.56 7.54
C THR A 125 10.45 10.78 6.83
N ASP A 126 11.77 10.90 6.82
CA ASP A 126 12.45 12.04 6.20
C ASP A 126 12.08 12.19 4.71
N ASN A 127 11.59 13.35 4.34
CA ASN A 127 11.14 13.73 2.99
C ASN A 127 9.97 12.89 2.44
N TRP A 128 9.16 12.28 3.29
CA TRP A 128 8.03 11.46 2.81
C TRP A 128 6.93 12.32 2.18
N LEU A 129 6.63 13.49 2.76
CA LEU A 129 5.64 14.38 2.20
C LEU A 129 6.03 14.84 0.79
N ASP A 130 7.29 15.23 0.60
CA ASP A 130 7.78 15.69 -0.71
C ASP A 130 7.80 14.56 -1.72
N LYS A 131 8.26 13.37 -1.34
CA LYS A 131 8.24 12.17 -2.20
C LYS A 131 6.83 11.75 -2.60
N ASN A 132 5.86 11.86 -1.69
CA ASN A 132 4.49 11.48 -1.97
C ASN A 132 3.74 12.55 -2.78
N ARG A 133 4.15 13.83 -2.67
CA ARG A 133 3.61 14.93 -3.47
C ARG A 133 4.08 14.93 -4.92
N ASP A 134 5.12 14.20 -5.27
CA ASP A 134 5.79 14.22 -6.57
C ASP A 134 5.10 13.35 -7.65
N PRO A 135 3.85 13.67 -8.06
CA PRO A 135 3.33 13.26 -9.33
C PRO A 135 3.75 14.27 -10.39
N LEU A 136 4.11 13.79 -11.55
CA LEU A 136 4.06 14.64 -12.76
C LEU A 136 2.69 15.32 -12.77
N ASN A 137 2.69 16.66 -12.81
CA ASN A 137 1.47 17.44 -12.88
C ASN A 137 0.65 16.96 -14.08
N ASP A 138 -0.62 16.59 -13.88
CA ASP A 138 -1.53 16.08 -14.95
C ASP A 138 -1.56 17.01 -16.17
N HIS A 139 -1.24 18.28 -15.99
CA HIS A 139 -1.13 19.26 -17.05
C HIS A 139 0.12 19.05 -17.88
N VAL A 140 1.24 18.70 -17.25
CA VAL A 140 2.51 18.38 -17.93
C VAL A 140 2.37 17.06 -18.70
N GLU A 141 1.74 16.06 -18.10
CA GLU A 141 1.46 14.78 -18.77
C GLU A 141 0.62 14.99 -20.04
N ARG A 142 -0.45 15.81 -19.98
CA ARG A 142 -1.26 16.14 -21.14
C ARG A 142 -0.49 16.90 -22.21
N VAL A 143 0.33 17.87 -21.84
CA VAL A 143 1.16 18.61 -22.79
C VAL A 143 2.18 17.68 -23.45
N LEU A 144 2.80 16.78 -22.71
CA LEU A 144 3.72 15.78 -23.25
C LEU A 144 3.02 14.75 -24.15
N ALA A 145 1.80 14.36 -23.83
CA ALA A 145 0.98 13.47 -24.67
C ALA A 145 0.49 14.13 -25.98
N THR A 146 0.47 15.46 -26.06
CA THR A 146 0.11 16.21 -27.28
C THR A 146 1.31 16.75 -28.05
N THR A 147 2.53 16.38 -27.64
CA THR A 147 3.76 16.88 -28.26
C THR A 147 3.90 16.43 -29.72
N ALA A 148 4.44 17.32 -30.57
CA ALA A 148 4.77 16.99 -31.95
C ALA A 148 6.04 16.12 -32.10
N GLN A 149 6.78 15.91 -31.05
CA GLN A 149 7.98 15.08 -31.04
C GLN A 149 7.58 13.59 -30.95
N PRO A 150 7.87 12.75 -31.99
CA PRO A 150 7.40 11.36 -32.05
C PRO A 150 7.84 10.50 -30.86
N TYR A 151 9.07 10.69 -30.39
CA TYR A 151 9.61 9.95 -29.25
C TYR A 151 8.86 10.28 -27.96
N ASN A 152 8.68 11.56 -27.65
CA ASN A 152 7.93 11.98 -26.47
C ASN A 152 6.46 11.54 -26.56
N TYR A 153 5.84 11.69 -27.71
CA TYR A 153 4.49 11.20 -27.95
C TYR A 153 4.35 9.70 -27.65
N SER A 154 5.30 8.87 -28.11
CA SER A 154 5.24 7.41 -27.86
C SER A 154 5.35 7.02 -26.38
N LEU A 155 6.01 7.84 -25.57
CA LEU A 155 6.16 7.60 -24.13
C LEU A 155 4.91 8.00 -23.32
N PHE A 156 4.18 9.02 -23.75
CA PHE A 156 3.09 9.62 -23.00
C PHE A 156 1.70 9.41 -23.61
N ALA A 157 1.59 8.86 -24.82
CA ALA A 157 0.31 8.64 -25.51
C ALA A 157 -0.64 7.73 -24.71
N GLY A 158 -0.12 6.68 -24.08
CA GLY A 158 -0.90 5.75 -23.26
C GLY A 158 -1.51 6.40 -22.02
N LEU A 159 -0.86 7.41 -21.44
CA LEU A 159 -1.37 8.15 -20.28
C LEU A 159 -2.57 9.05 -20.63
N ALA A 160 -2.63 9.53 -21.87
CA ALA A 160 -3.76 10.33 -22.35
C ALA A 160 -5.03 9.47 -22.58
N GLU A 161 -4.87 8.20 -22.95
CA GLU A 161 -5.99 7.26 -23.16
C GLU A 161 -6.62 6.77 -21.86
N GLU A 162 -5.84 6.57 -20.81
CA GLU A 162 -6.35 6.25 -19.48
C GLU A 162 -7.23 7.37 -18.91
N SER A 163 -6.96 8.62 -19.31
CA SER A 163 -7.77 9.79 -18.91
C SER A 163 -9.10 9.88 -19.68
N SER A 164 -9.27 9.17 -20.80
CA SER A 164 -10.47 9.20 -21.66
C SER A 164 -11.40 8.01 -21.53
N GLY A 165 -10.96 6.92 -20.92
CA GLY A 165 -11.78 5.74 -20.62
C GLY A 165 -12.80 6.04 -19.52
N GLY A 166 -14.10 5.92 -19.83
CA GLY A 166 -15.31 6.31 -19.11
C GLY A 166 -15.48 5.98 -17.63
N ALA A 167 -14.47 6.15 -16.81
CA ALA A 167 -14.59 6.23 -15.36
C ALA A 167 -15.23 7.57 -14.96
N PRO A 168 -16.01 7.64 -13.87
CA PRO A 168 -16.71 8.84 -13.47
C PRO A 168 -15.74 10.01 -13.39
N LYS A 169 -16.07 11.09 -14.11
CA LYS A 169 -15.28 12.33 -14.20
C LYS A 169 -14.78 12.73 -12.82
N SER A 170 -13.59 12.28 -12.47
CA SER A 170 -12.85 12.75 -11.33
C SER A 170 -12.74 14.27 -11.46
N ARG A 171 -13.17 14.97 -10.43
CA ARG A 171 -13.19 16.43 -10.36
C ARG A 171 -11.87 16.97 -10.90
N ARG A 172 -11.96 17.88 -11.88
CA ARG A 172 -10.82 18.62 -12.42
C ARG A 172 -9.90 19.08 -11.29
N GLY A 173 -8.65 18.65 -11.31
CA GLY A 173 -7.62 19.12 -10.38
C GLY A 173 -7.46 18.33 -9.10
N THR A 174 -7.90 17.06 -9.04
CA THR A 174 -7.61 16.22 -7.88
C THR A 174 -6.13 15.83 -7.92
N PHE A 175 -5.36 16.43 -7.04
CA PHE A 175 -3.98 16.08 -6.78
C PHE A 175 -3.90 14.59 -6.42
N ARG A 176 -3.18 13.80 -7.21
CA ARG A 176 -2.93 12.39 -6.95
C ARG A 176 -1.53 12.22 -6.39
N THR A 177 -1.43 11.58 -5.24
CA THR A 177 -0.14 11.26 -4.63
C THR A 177 0.49 10.01 -5.26
N VAL A 178 1.80 9.86 -5.05
CA VAL A 178 2.53 8.63 -5.44
C VAL A 178 1.95 7.41 -4.72
N GLY A 179 1.61 7.55 -3.43
CA GLY A 179 1.01 6.48 -2.63
C GLY A 179 -0.36 6.04 -3.16
N GLN A 180 -1.21 6.99 -3.58
CA GLN A 180 -2.50 6.66 -4.21
C GLN A 180 -2.31 5.92 -5.52
N ARG A 181 -1.43 6.40 -6.40
CA ARG A 181 -1.12 5.74 -7.67
C ARG A 181 -0.57 4.33 -7.46
N HIS A 182 0.34 4.16 -6.52
CA HIS A 182 0.88 2.85 -6.16
C HIS A 182 -0.22 1.89 -5.67
N LYS A 183 -1.11 2.36 -4.80
CA LYS A 183 -2.24 1.57 -4.29
C LYS A 183 -3.20 1.15 -5.41
N GLU A 184 -3.56 2.06 -6.32
CA GLU A 184 -4.42 1.76 -7.48
C GLU A 184 -3.78 0.72 -8.41
N GLN A 185 -2.50 0.86 -8.72
CA GLN A 185 -1.76 -0.11 -9.52
C GLN A 185 -1.68 -1.48 -8.86
N LEU A 186 -1.46 -1.52 -7.54
CA LEU A 186 -1.42 -2.77 -6.79
C LEU A 186 -2.80 -3.45 -6.76
N VAL A 187 -3.89 -2.70 -6.59
CA VAL A 187 -5.26 -3.25 -6.67
C VAL A 187 -5.51 -3.85 -8.05
N SER A 188 -5.10 -3.17 -9.13
CA SER A 188 -5.22 -3.68 -10.49
C SER A 188 -4.42 -4.97 -10.69
N LEU A 189 -3.18 -5.01 -10.19
CA LEU A 189 -2.35 -6.21 -10.22
C LEU A 189 -3.00 -7.39 -9.48
N MET A 190 -3.51 -7.15 -8.27
CA MET A 190 -4.17 -8.20 -7.49
C MET A 190 -5.43 -8.72 -8.19
N ALA A 191 -6.25 -7.85 -8.77
CA ALA A 191 -7.42 -8.26 -9.55
C ALA A 191 -7.04 -9.10 -10.78
N GLN A 192 -5.92 -8.78 -11.42
CA GLN A 192 -5.38 -9.55 -12.53
C GLN A 192 -4.91 -10.94 -12.09
N LEU A 193 -4.21 -11.03 -10.96
CA LEU A 193 -3.79 -12.31 -10.39
C LEU A 193 -5.00 -13.17 -9.97
N ASP A 194 -6.01 -12.58 -9.34
CA ASP A 194 -7.25 -13.28 -8.94
C ASP A 194 -8.03 -13.83 -10.14
N SER A 195 -7.91 -13.18 -11.32
CA SER A 195 -8.59 -13.62 -12.55
C SER A 195 -7.85 -14.74 -13.30
N THR A 196 -6.63 -15.08 -12.87
CA THR A 196 -5.77 -16.08 -13.51
C THR A 196 -5.60 -17.32 -12.64
N GLN A 197 -5.05 -18.39 -13.20
CA GLN A 197 -4.65 -19.56 -12.43
C GLN A 197 -3.18 -19.41 -12.03
N PRO A 198 -2.87 -19.15 -10.75
CA PRO A 198 -1.49 -18.93 -10.33
C PRO A 198 -0.71 -20.23 -10.26
N HIS A 199 0.54 -20.20 -10.73
CA HIS A 199 1.52 -21.27 -10.59
C HIS A 199 2.71 -20.73 -9.79
N PHE A 200 2.94 -21.31 -8.62
CA PHE A 200 4.05 -20.91 -7.75
C PHE A 200 5.26 -21.79 -8.01
N VAL A 201 6.40 -21.18 -8.33
CA VAL A 201 7.69 -21.84 -8.55
C VAL A 201 8.65 -21.43 -7.44
N ARG A 202 9.30 -22.43 -6.83
CA ARG A 202 10.26 -22.24 -5.75
C ARG A 202 11.63 -22.80 -6.12
#